data_aa7b4e1558230caccd6692259ccc7573
#
_entry.id   aa7b4e1558230caccd6692259ccc7573
#
_cell.length_a   1.000
_cell.length_b   1.000
_cell.length_c   1.000
_cell.angle_alpha   90.00
_cell.angle_beta   90.00
_cell.angle_gamma   90.00
#
_symmetry.space_group_name_H-M   'P 1'
#
loop_
_entity.id
_entity.type
_entity.pdbx_description
1 polymer ?
#
loop_
_entity_poly.entity_id
_entity_poly.type
_entity_poly.pdbx_seq_one_letter_code
_entity_poly.pdbx_strand_id
1 'polypeptide(L)'
;TTNKNEMISVGNLNRKALQELLLYYLRERITKKNTDIKYLIATNVYEYFIFDAQEFEQKFYQNKKLKKEFQDFEDGRKTSRKTDFFYSEIASLFIEEVADSLDYTYFDIRSYAKYLDEDTAPKKLIELYKVFSDVHLLKLPFQNDSNSLNKKFYAELLHILGIEEKKENNKIVIVRKAVGRRNEASLLENTINQLDAEDCLRKVPNIAIYGSTQEERLFNVAMELCITW
;
A
#
# COMPACT_ATOMS: atom_id res chain seq x y z
N THR A 1 25.15 6.46 0.52
CA THR A 1 26.54 7.00 0.61
C THR A 1 26.54 8.50 0.37
N THR A 2 27.37 9.24 1.06
CA THR A 2 27.58 10.68 0.85
C THR A 2 28.68 10.98 -0.17
N ASN A 3 29.49 10.00 -0.51
CA ASN A 3 30.55 10.13 -1.49
C ASN A 3 29.99 10.01 -2.91
N LYS A 4 30.10 11.09 -3.71
CA LYS A 4 29.61 11.14 -5.08
C LYS A 4 30.24 10.07 -5.99
N ASN A 5 31.49 9.68 -5.73
CA ASN A 5 32.18 8.66 -6.53
C ASN A 5 31.71 7.24 -6.25
N GLU A 6 31.09 7.02 -5.10
CA GLU A 6 30.55 5.72 -4.69
C GLU A 6 29.08 5.56 -5.06
N MET A 7 28.36 6.67 -5.27
CA MET A 7 26.95 6.66 -5.63
C MET A 7 26.75 6.30 -7.10
N ILE A 8 25.69 5.57 -7.38
CA ILE A 8 25.20 5.24 -8.71
C ILE A 8 24.89 6.53 -9.48
N SER A 9 25.08 6.51 -10.78
CA SER A 9 24.57 7.52 -11.70
C SER A 9 23.83 6.89 -12.87
N VAL A 10 22.95 7.66 -13.53
CA VAL A 10 22.15 7.16 -14.67
C VAL A 10 23.03 6.56 -15.79
N GLY A 11 24.25 7.06 -15.99
CA GLY A 11 25.18 6.52 -16.98
C GLY A 11 26.15 5.46 -16.45
N ASN A 12 26.14 5.17 -15.13
CA ASN A 12 27.05 4.20 -14.54
C ASN A 12 26.45 3.62 -13.24
N LEU A 13 25.87 2.44 -13.38
CA LEU A 13 25.29 1.70 -12.27
C LEU A 13 26.34 0.92 -11.46
N ASN A 14 27.45 0.49 -12.11
CA ASN A 14 28.47 -0.31 -11.44
C ASN A 14 29.34 0.55 -10.52
N ARG A 15 28.75 0.96 -9.41
CA ARG A 15 29.40 1.73 -8.34
C ARG A 15 29.22 1.02 -7.00
N LYS A 16 30.03 1.40 -6.03
CA LYS A 16 30.03 0.80 -4.70
C LYS A 16 28.64 0.72 -4.08
N ALA A 17 27.78 1.73 -4.27
CA ALA A 17 26.41 1.73 -3.74
C ALA A 17 25.56 0.58 -4.26
N LEU A 18 25.67 0.20 -5.56
CA LEU A 18 24.94 -0.96 -6.09
C LEU A 18 25.60 -2.28 -5.68
N GLN A 19 26.92 -2.31 -5.62
CA GLN A 19 27.69 -3.49 -5.18
C GLN A 19 27.35 -3.83 -3.71
N GLU A 20 27.25 -2.82 -2.87
CA GLU A 20 26.82 -2.95 -1.46
C GLU A 20 25.36 -3.40 -1.37
N LEU A 21 24.48 -2.78 -2.15
CA LEU A 21 23.06 -3.15 -2.21
C LEU A 21 22.88 -4.62 -2.64
N LEU A 22 23.67 -5.09 -3.59
CA LEU A 22 23.68 -6.49 -4.03
C LEU A 22 24.13 -7.42 -2.91
N LEU A 23 25.17 -7.07 -2.15
CA LEU A 23 25.62 -7.87 -1.01
C LEU A 23 24.52 -7.98 0.05
N TYR A 24 23.85 -6.86 0.40
CA TYR A 24 22.76 -6.86 1.37
C TYR A 24 21.58 -7.72 0.87
N TYR A 25 21.21 -7.59 -0.39
CA TYR A 25 20.16 -8.41 -0.98
C TYR A 25 20.47 -9.90 -0.91
N LEU A 26 21.68 -10.32 -1.29
CA LEU A 26 22.07 -11.73 -1.24
C LEU A 26 22.11 -12.27 0.18
N ARG A 27 22.55 -11.47 1.17
CA ARG A 27 22.49 -11.84 2.60
C ARG A 27 21.05 -12.02 3.08
N GLU A 28 20.20 -11.08 2.79
CA GLU A 28 18.77 -11.20 3.15
C GLU A 28 18.14 -12.43 2.47
N ARG A 29 18.34 -12.58 1.17
CA ARG A 29 17.66 -13.58 0.35
C ARG A 29 18.19 -14.99 0.55
N ILE A 30 19.50 -15.17 0.69
CA ILE A 30 20.16 -16.48 0.79
C ILE A 30 20.36 -16.87 2.26
N THR A 31 21.02 -16.00 3.03
CA THR A 31 21.40 -16.32 4.42
C THR A 31 20.21 -16.28 5.36
N LYS A 32 19.39 -15.23 5.29
CA LYS A 32 18.20 -15.06 6.15
C LYS A 32 16.93 -15.67 5.56
N LYS A 33 16.95 -16.10 4.30
CA LYS A 33 15.79 -16.66 3.56
C LYS A 33 14.60 -15.70 3.51
N ASN A 34 14.86 -14.39 3.53
CA ASN A 34 13.83 -13.36 3.47
C ASN A 34 13.30 -13.23 2.03
N THR A 35 12.03 -13.52 1.83
CA THR A 35 11.33 -13.43 0.54
C THR A 35 10.43 -12.20 0.42
N ASP A 36 10.33 -11.39 1.49
CA ASP A 36 9.36 -10.29 1.57
C ASP A 36 9.90 -8.96 1.05
N ILE A 37 11.14 -8.94 0.58
CA ILE A 37 11.75 -7.75 -0.04
C ILE A 37 10.94 -7.37 -1.28
N LYS A 38 10.46 -6.13 -1.34
CA LYS A 38 9.70 -5.60 -2.48
C LYS A 38 10.55 -4.69 -3.36
N TYR A 39 11.35 -3.83 -2.73
CA TYR A 39 12.20 -2.89 -3.40
C TYR A 39 13.57 -2.79 -2.73
N LEU A 40 14.54 -2.41 -3.52
CA LEU A 40 15.88 -2.05 -3.06
C LEU A 40 16.15 -0.60 -3.43
N ILE A 41 16.67 0.17 -2.50
CA ILE A 41 16.83 1.62 -2.69
C ILE A 41 18.28 2.01 -2.40
N ALA A 42 18.93 2.62 -3.38
CA ALA A 42 20.19 3.31 -3.17
C ALA A 42 19.94 4.82 -3.20
N THR A 43 20.44 5.53 -2.20
CA THR A 43 20.22 6.98 -2.08
C THR A 43 21.43 7.70 -1.47
N ASN A 44 21.60 8.96 -1.85
CA ASN A 44 22.50 9.93 -1.22
C ASN A 44 21.72 11.09 -0.55
N VAL A 45 20.47 10.83 -0.13
CA VAL A 45 19.50 11.78 0.41
C VAL A 45 18.75 12.59 -0.66
N TYR A 46 19.41 12.97 -1.73
CA TYR A 46 18.81 13.77 -2.82
C TYR A 46 18.38 12.94 -4.00
N GLU A 47 19.22 12.01 -4.40
CA GLU A 47 19.03 11.12 -5.55
C GLU A 47 18.59 9.75 -5.06
N TYR A 48 17.60 9.19 -5.73
CA TYR A 48 17.03 7.88 -5.41
C TYR A 48 17.06 7.00 -6.64
N PHE A 49 17.62 5.81 -6.46
CA PHE A 49 17.56 4.71 -7.42
C PHE A 49 16.78 3.59 -6.75
N ILE A 50 15.62 3.26 -7.29
CA ILE A 50 14.72 2.26 -6.75
C ILE A 50 14.63 1.10 -7.74
N PHE A 51 14.99 -0.08 -7.27
CA PHE A 51 14.94 -1.32 -8.03
C PHE A 51 13.81 -2.20 -7.51
N ASP A 52 13.07 -2.85 -8.40
CA ASP A 52 12.14 -3.91 -8.00
C ASP A 52 12.94 -5.15 -7.55
N ALA A 53 12.55 -5.76 -6.44
CA ALA A 53 13.20 -6.98 -5.95
C ALA A 53 13.10 -8.14 -6.95
N GLN A 54 12.09 -8.14 -7.84
CA GLN A 54 11.96 -9.14 -8.91
C GLN A 54 13.09 -9.03 -9.93
N GLU A 55 13.56 -7.81 -10.24
CA GLU A 55 14.73 -7.60 -11.09
C GLU A 55 15.98 -8.24 -10.47
N PHE A 56 16.21 -8.00 -9.18
CA PHE A 56 17.32 -8.60 -8.46
C PHE A 56 17.19 -10.13 -8.34
N GLU A 57 15.97 -10.65 -8.20
CA GLU A 57 15.70 -12.09 -8.20
C GLU A 57 16.10 -12.70 -9.55
N GLN A 58 15.67 -12.12 -10.66
CA GLN A 58 15.92 -12.63 -12.01
C GLN A 58 17.39 -12.47 -12.45
N LYS A 59 17.95 -11.28 -12.26
CA LYS A 59 19.29 -10.94 -12.77
C LYS A 59 20.40 -11.50 -11.88
N PHE A 60 20.23 -11.51 -10.56
CA PHE A 60 21.28 -11.87 -9.62
C PHE A 60 21.01 -13.19 -8.88
N TYR A 61 19.86 -13.33 -8.22
CA TYR A 61 19.60 -14.52 -7.40
C TYR A 61 19.48 -15.81 -8.23
N GLN A 62 18.91 -15.76 -9.43
CA GLN A 62 18.84 -16.93 -10.31
C GLN A 62 20.18 -17.31 -10.92
N ASN A 63 21.19 -16.43 -10.87
CA ASN A 63 22.52 -16.70 -11.36
C ASN A 63 23.26 -17.69 -10.43
N LYS A 64 23.39 -18.93 -10.88
CA LYS A 64 24.03 -20.01 -10.10
C LYS A 64 25.49 -19.72 -9.77
N LYS A 65 26.21 -19.05 -10.70
CA LYS A 65 27.62 -18.70 -10.51
C LYS A 65 27.77 -17.65 -9.42
N LEU A 66 26.95 -16.58 -9.46
CA LEU A 66 26.95 -15.55 -8.42
C LEU A 66 26.62 -16.14 -7.05
N LYS A 67 25.62 -17.02 -6.96
CA LYS A 67 25.27 -17.69 -5.69
C LYS A 67 26.44 -18.47 -5.11
N LYS A 68 27.16 -19.21 -5.96
CA LYS A 68 28.35 -19.95 -5.53
C LYS A 68 29.45 -19.01 -5.05
N GLU A 69 29.75 -17.96 -5.81
CA GLU A 69 30.75 -16.95 -5.45
C GLU A 69 30.42 -16.27 -4.12
N PHE A 70 29.15 -15.93 -3.90
CA PHE A 70 28.65 -15.36 -2.65
C PHE A 70 28.78 -16.35 -1.48
N GLN A 71 28.40 -17.61 -1.65
CA GLN A 71 28.53 -18.65 -0.63
C GLN A 71 29.99 -18.89 -0.26
N ASP A 72 30.89 -18.97 -1.26
CA ASP A 72 32.32 -19.14 -1.04
C ASP A 72 32.93 -17.93 -0.31
N PHE A 73 32.40 -16.73 -0.55
CA PHE A 73 32.78 -15.52 0.18
C PHE A 73 32.29 -15.55 1.63
N GLU A 74 31.01 -15.82 1.89
CA GLU A 74 30.45 -15.88 3.27
C GLU A 74 31.10 -17.00 4.10
N ASP A 75 31.38 -18.16 3.49
CA ASP A 75 32.06 -19.28 4.14
C ASP A 75 33.58 -19.06 4.36
N GLY A 76 34.11 -17.94 3.83
CA GLY A 76 35.52 -17.60 3.94
C GLY A 76 36.46 -18.47 3.11
N ARG A 77 35.94 -19.06 2.04
CA ARG A 77 36.75 -19.83 1.05
C ARG A 77 37.45 -18.94 0.03
N LYS A 78 37.20 -17.62 0.05
CA LYS A 78 37.90 -16.65 -0.79
C LYS A 78 39.16 -16.10 -0.13
N THR A 79 40.00 -15.44 -0.90
CA THR A 79 41.26 -14.86 -0.43
C THR A 79 41.08 -13.74 0.59
N SER A 80 39.91 -13.13 0.65
CA SER A 80 39.60 -12.08 1.62
C SER A 80 38.13 -12.19 2.07
N ARG A 81 37.88 -11.86 3.35
CA ARG A 81 36.55 -11.74 3.97
C ARG A 81 36.07 -10.28 4.06
N LYS A 82 36.86 -9.33 3.56
CA LYS A 82 36.48 -7.91 3.59
C LYS A 82 35.39 -7.65 2.54
N THR A 83 34.42 -6.82 2.87
CA THR A 83 33.33 -6.46 1.97
C THR A 83 33.82 -5.78 0.70
N ASP A 84 34.91 -5.00 0.78
CA ASP A 84 35.53 -4.38 -0.40
C ASP A 84 35.98 -5.41 -1.44
N PHE A 85 36.44 -6.60 -1.00
CA PHE A 85 36.76 -7.70 -1.91
C PHE A 85 35.52 -8.20 -2.64
N PHE A 86 34.41 -8.36 -1.91
CA PHE A 86 33.15 -8.75 -2.57
C PHE A 86 32.71 -7.72 -3.60
N TYR A 87 32.84 -6.44 -3.26
CA TYR A 87 32.44 -5.35 -4.17
C TYR A 87 33.26 -5.34 -5.45
N SER A 88 34.61 -5.35 -5.35
CA SER A 88 35.48 -5.23 -6.50
C SER A 88 35.62 -6.52 -7.33
N GLU A 89 35.72 -7.67 -6.66
CA GLU A 89 36.09 -8.92 -7.31
C GLU A 89 34.88 -9.81 -7.66
N ILE A 90 33.74 -9.59 -7.01
CA ILE A 90 32.54 -10.40 -7.26
C ILE A 90 31.43 -9.52 -7.82
N ALA A 91 30.87 -8.60 -7.02
CA ALA A 91 29.69 -7.85 -7.40
C ALA A 91 29.88 -7.04 -8.68
N SER A 92 31.04 -6.37 -8.81
CA SER A 92 31.35 -5.55 -9.98
C SER A 92 31.21 -6.32 -11.28
N LEU A 93 31.71 -7.56 -11.36
CA LEU A 93 31.67 -8.39 -12.57
C LEU A 93 30.22 -8.72 -12.97
N PHE A 94 29.41 -9.15 -12.02
CA PHE A 94 28.03 -9.53 -12.31
C PHE A 94 27.12 -8.32 -12.57
N ILE A 95 27.38 -7.18 -11.95
CA ILE A 95 26.66 -5.94 -12.24
C ILE A 95 26.99 -5.47 -13.66
N GLU A 96 28.26 -5.53 -14.10
CA GLU A 96 28.65 -5.14 -15.44
C GLU A 96 27.94 -5.96 -16.52
N GLU A 97 27.74 -7.27 -16.28
CA GLU A 97 27.04 -8.16 -17.20
C GLU A 97 25.55 -7.77 -17.42
N VAL A 98 24.92 -7.11 -16.45
CA VAL A 98 23.48 -6.83 -16.47
C VAL A 98 23.14 -5.33 -16.44
N ALA A 99 24.11 -4.45 -16.28
CA ALA A 99 23.90 -3.01 -16.06
C ALA A 99 22.98 -2.36 -17.10
N ASP A 100 23.17 -2.70 -18.37
CA ASP A 100 22.38 -2.14 -19.50
C ASP A 100 20.95 -2.65 -19.55
N SER A 101 20.66 -3.76 -18.86
CA SER A 101 19.36 -4.41 -18.85
C SER A 101 18.66 -4.37 -17.49
N LEU A 102 19.23 -3.66 -16.53
CA LEU A 102 18.69 -3.55 -15.18
C LEU A 102 17.71 -2.38 -15.10
N ASP A 103 16.43 -2.68 -14.88
CA ASP A 103 15.38 -1.68 -14.75
C ASP A 103 15.40 -1.02 -13.37
N TYR A 104 15.26 0.30 -13.36
CA TYR A 104 15.17 1.10 -12.13
C TYR A 104 14.37 2.37 -12.32
N THR A 105 13.84 2.89 -11.21
CA THR A 105 13.25 4.22 -11.14
C THR A 105 14.25 5.18 -10.53
N TYR A 106 14.54 6.28 -11.25
CA TYR A 106 15.41 7.36 -10.77
C TYR A 106 14.65 8.65 -10.59
N PHE A 107 14.93 9.35 -9.51
CA PHE A 107 14.53 10.76 -9.34
C PHE A 107 15.46 11.50 -8.37
N ASP A 108 15.51 12.81 -8.54
CA ASP A 108 16.19 13.74 -7.67
C ASP A 108 15.15 14.63 -6.96
N ILE A 109 15.06 14.53 -5.62
CA ILE A 109 14.06 15.29 -4.85
C ILE A 109 14.21 16.81 -4.99
N ARG A 110 15.42 17.30 -5.29
CA ARG A 110 15.67 18.74 -5.50
C ARG A 110 14.89 19.30 -6.69
N SER A 111 14.59 18.46 -7.67
CA SER A 111 13.77 18.87 -8.83
C SER A 111 12.33 19.19 -8.47
N TYR A 112 11.86 18.71 -7.30
CA TYR A 112 10.51 18.93 -6.79
C TYR A 112 10.40 20.14 -5.87
N ALA A 113 11.53 20.74 -5.42
CA ALA A 113 11.53 21.87 -4.50
C ALA A 113 10.69 23.07 -5.01
N LYS A 114 10.74 23.32 -6.32
CA LYS A 114 9.94 24.38 -6.97
C LYS A 114 8.43 24.21 -6.87
N TYR A 115 7.94 22.99 -6.64
CA TYR A 115 6.50 22.70 -6.55
C TYR A 115 5.97 22.79 -5.12
N LEU A 116 6.84 22.96 -4.11
CA LEU A 116 6.42 23.09 -2.70
C LEU A 116 5.75 24.43 -2.43
N ASP A 117 6.12 25.47 -3.18
CA ASP A 117 5.61 26.83 -3.02
C ASP A 117 4.47 27.18 -4.01
N GLU A 118 4.09 26.25 -4.88
CA GLU A 118 3.06 26.46 -5.89
C GLU A 118 1.76 25.73 -5.51
N ASP A 119 0.70 26.48 -5.23
CA ASP A 119 -0.65 25.95 -5.01
C ASP A 119 -1.20 25.14 -6.22
N THR A 120 -0.52 25.22 -7.36
CA THR A 120 -0.98 24.68 -8.65
C THR A 120 -0.38 23.34 -9.04
N ALA A 121 0.58 22.78 -8.29
CA ALA A 121 1.30 21.56 -8.67
C ALA A 121 1.04 20.31 -7.79
N PRO A 122 -0.21 20.06 -7.30
CA PRO A 122 -0.46 18.90 -6.42
C PRO A 122 -0.14 17.57 -7.11
N LYS A 123 -0.29 17.46 -8.45
CA LYS A 123 -0.04 16.22 -9.20
C LYS A 123 1.42 15.76 -9.09
N LYS A 124 2.39 16.67 -9.21
CA LYS A 124 3.82 16.32 -9.10
C LYS A 124 4.21 15.89 -7.70
N LEU A 125 3.68 16.55 -6.67
CA LEU A 125 3.90 16.16 -5.28
C LEU A 125 3.21 14.82 -4.95
N ILE A 126 2.05 14.54 -5.55
CA ILE A 126 1.38 13.23 -5.41
C ILE A 126 2.23 12.11 -6.01
N GLU A 127 2.84 12.33 -7.18
CA GLU A 127 3.76 11.35 -7.79
C GLU A 127 4.94 11.04 -6.86
N LEU A 128 5.56 12.08 -6.28
CA LEU A 128 6.63 11.92 -5.31
C LEU A 128 6.17 11.20 -4.04
N TYR A 129 5.02 11.60 -3.49
CA TYR A 129 4.43 10.94 -2.32
C TYR A 129 4.18 9.45 -2.56
N LYS A 130 3.65 9.10 -3.74
CA LYS A 130 3.40 7.69 -4.09
C LYS A 130 4.66 6.84 -4.03
N VAL A 131 5.81 7.38 -4.45
CA VAL A 131 7.09 6.66 -4.41
C VAL A 131 7.53 6.33 -2.99
N PHE A 132 7.20 7.19 -2.00
CA PHE A 132 7.52 6.98 -0.59
C PHE A 132 6.39 6.37 0.24
N SER A 133 5.22 6.18 -0.35
CA SER A 133 4.08 5.57 0.33
C SER A 133 4.36 4.10 0.62
N ASP A 134 4.08 3.67 1.84
CA ASP A 134 4.17 2.27 2.28
C ASP A 134 3.30 1.35 1.42
N VAL A 135 2.10 1.82 1.05
CA VAL A 135 1.18 1.09 0.16
C VAL A 135 1.82 0.75 -1.17
N HIS A 136 2.58 1.70 -1.76
CA HIS A 136 3.26 1.50 -3.04
C HIS A 136 4.56 0.73 -2.87
N LEU A 137 5.40 1.11 -1.89
CA LEU A 137 6.69 0.47 -1.63
C LEU A 137 6.53 -0.98 -1.15
N LEU A 138 5.51 -1.27 -0.36
CA LEU A 138 5.28 -2.63 0.14
C LEU A 138 4.36 -3.44 -0.78
N LYS A 139 3.91 -2.87 -1.90
CA LYS A 139 2.94 -3.50 -2.82
C LYS A 139 1.72 -4.05 -2.06
N LEU A 140 1.28 -3.28 -1.06
CA LEU A 140 0.09 -3.64 -0.30
C LEU A 140 -1.13 -3.63 -1.24
N PRO A 141 -2.11 -4.52 -1.04
CA PRO A 141 -3.35 -4.43 -1.77
C PRO A 141 -3.92 -3.01 -1.56
N PHE A 142 -4.35 -2.40 -2.64
CA PHE A 142 -4.79 -1.01 -2.69
C PHE A 142 -5.79 -0.75 -1.54
N GLN A 143 -5.28 -0.22 -0.46
CA GLN A 143 -6.11 0.37 0.58
C GLN A 143 -6.34 1.79 0.10
N ASN A 144 -7.55 2.05 -0.31
CA ASN A 144 -7.99 3.34 -0.72
C ASN A 144 -7.48 4.40 0.26
N ASP A 145 -7.08 5.54 -0.28
CA ASP A 145 -6.57 6.66 0.45
C ASP A 145 -7.52 7.05 1.63
N SER A 146 -7.05 7.88 2.54
CA SER A 146 -7.72 8.22 3.80
C SER A 146 -9.17 8.72 3.69
N ASN A 147 -9.66 8.97 2.48
CA ASN A 147 -11.03 9.40 2.19
C ASN A 147 -11.92 8.27 1.65
N SER A 148 -11.40 7.08 1.46
CA SER A 148 -12.21 5.95 1.07
C SER A 148 -12.47 5.05 2.26
N LEU A 149 -13.74 4.84 2.51
CA LEU A 149 -14.25 3.81 3.39
C LEU A 149 -13.60 2.47 3.02
N ASN A 150 -12.62 2.02 3.80
CA ASN A 150 -12.09 0.69 3.59
C ASN A 150 -13.23 -0.32 3.85
N LYS A 151 -13.16 -1.48 3.21
CA LYS A 151 -14.21 -2.49 3.28
C LYS A 151 -14.54 -2.92 4.73
N LYS A 152 -13.55 -2.88 5.63
CA LYS A 152 -13.76 -3.20 7.06
C LYS A 152 -14.54 -2.09 7.74
N PHE A 153 -14.13 -0.84 7.57
CA PHE A 153 -14.84 0.30 8.15
C PHE A 153 -16.28 0.39 7.62
N TYR A 154 -16.48 0.14 6.32
CA TYR A 154 -17.81 0.09 5.73
C TYR A 154 -18.68 -1.03 6.34
N ALA A 155 -18.13 -2.23 6.54
CA ALA A 155 -18.81 -3.33 7.19
C ALA A 155 -19.15 -3.02 8.65
N GLU A 156 -18.25 -2.37 9.39
CA GLU A 156 -18.50 -1.91 10.78
C GLU A 156 -19.58 -0.82 10.81
N LEU A 157 -19.56 0.12 9.86
CA LEU A 157 -20.58 1.15 9.76
C LEU A 157 -21.97 0.53 9.53
N LEU A 158 -22.09 -0.41 8.58
CA LEU A 158 -23.35 -1.13 8.36
C LEU A 158 -23.79 -1.90 9.61
N HIS A 159 -22.84 -2.48 10.36
CA HIS A 159 -23.12 -3.18 11.60
C HIS A 159 -23.67 -2.25 12.68
N ILE A 160 -23.02 -1.11 12.88
CA ILE A 160 -23.45 -0.06 13.85
C ILE A 160 -24.82 0.49 13.48
N LEU A 161 -25.04 0.74 12.20
CA LEU A 161 -26.34 1.20 11.69
C LEU A 161 -27.44 0.15 11.80
N GLY A 162 -27.12 -1.14 11.80
CA GLY A 162 -28.10 -2.24 11.84
C GLY A 162 -28.65 -2.65 10.46
N ILE A 163 -27.92 -2.34 9.39
CA ILE A 163 -28.30 -2.60 8.01
C ILE A 163 -27.34 -3.59 7.35
N GLU A 164 -27.70 -4.12 6.19
CA GLU A 164 -26.87 -5.02 5.40
C GLU A 164 -27.02 -4.77 3.90
N GLU A 165 -26.00 -5.13 3.13
CA GLU A 165 -26.09 -5.17 1.67
C GLU A 165 -26.79 -6.43 1.20
N LYS A 166 -27.70 -6.28 0.27
CA LYS A 166 -28.35 -7.37 -0.44
C LYS A 166 -28.25 -7.16 -1.95
N LYS A 167 -27.94 -8.21 -2.66
CA LYS A 167 -27.89 -8.17 -4.14
C LYS A 167 -29.29 -8.49 -4.68
N GLU A 168 -29.90 -7.53 -5.35
CA GLU A 168 -31.18 -7.68 -6.03
C GLU A 168 -31.04 -7.22 -7.49
N ASN A 169 -31.43 -8.06 -8.43
CA ASN A 169 -31.40 -7.76 -9.88
C ASN A 169 -30.06 -7.17 -10.36
N ASN A 170 -28.93 -7.76 -9.92
CA ASN A 170 -27.56 -7.28 -10.18
C ASN A 170 -27.20 -5.90 -9.60
N LYS A 171 -28.06 -5.31 -8.78
CA LYS A 171 -27.76 -4.09 -8.01
C LYS A 171 -27.54 -4.43 -6.54
N ILE A 172 -26.66 -3.70 -5.89
CA ILE A 172 -26.50 -3.76 -4.45
C ILE A 172 -27.49 -2.76 -3.85
N VAL A 173 -28.36 -3.25 -2.98
CA VAL A 173 -29.31 -2.43 -2.21
C VAL A 173 -29.02 -2.58 -0.72
N ILE A 174 -29.19 -1.50 0.02
CA ILE A 174 -29.04 -1.50 1.47
C ILE A 174 -30.40 -1.77 2.07
N VAL A 175 -30.46 -2.79 2.92
CA VAL A 175 -31.73 -3.24 3.53
C VAL A 175 -31.57 -3.42 5.05
N ARG A 176 -32.68 -3.34 5.76
CA ARG A 176 -32.75 -3.72 7.17
C ARG A 176 -32.42 -5.20 7.33
N LYS A 177 -31.69 -5.55 8.37
CA LYS A 177 -31.38 -6.96 8.66
C LYS A 177 -32.66 -7.77 8.90
N ALA A 178 -32.62 -9.04 8.50
CA ALA A 178 -33.72 -9.98 8.77
C ALA A 178 -33.98 -10.12 10.26
N VAL A 179 -35.23 -10.37 10.67
CA VAL A 179 -35.72 -10.38 12.07
C VAL A 179 -34.79 -11.16 13.01
N GLY A 180 -34.26 -12.33 12.63
CA GLY A 180 -33.36 -13.11 13.48
C GLY A 180 -31.91 -12.60 13.57
N ARG A 181 -31.55 -11.53 12.84
CA ARG A 181 -30.20 -10.94 12.79
C ARG A 181 -30.19 -9.47 13.21
N ARG A 182 -31.32 -8.94 13.62
CA ARG A 182 -31.44 -7.55 14.12
C ARG A 182 -30.75 -7.42 15.48
N ASN A 183 -30.04 -6.32 15.67
CA ASN A 183 -29.44 -5.95 16.95
C ASN A 183 -30.16 -4.72 17.48
N GLU A 184 -30.91 -4.88 18.58
CA GLU A 184 -31.66 -3.79 19.20
C GLU A 184 -30.80 -2.61 19.67
N ALA A 185 -29.51 -2.87 19.93
CA ALA A 185 -28.52 -1.83 20.23
C ALA A 185 -28.01 -1.07 19.00
N SER A 186 -28.32 -1.51 17.77
CA SER A 186 -27.97 -0.78 16.57
C SER A 186 -28.74 0.54 16.46
N LEU A 187 -28.14 1.53 15.81
CA LEU A 187 -28.72 2.86 15.70
C LEU A 187 -30.15 2.82 15.11
N LEU A 188 -30.32 2.07 14.01
CA LEU A 188 -31.60 1.97 13.33
C LEU A 188 -32.70 1.32 14.20
N GLU A 189 -32.39 0.15 14.82
CA GLU A 189 -33.38 -0.56 15.64
C GLU A 189 -33.72 0.25 16.89
N ASN A 190 -32.76 0.90 17.53
CA ASN A 190 -32.99 1.77 18.66
C ASN A 190 -33.87 2.98 18.27
N THR A 191 -33.60 3.60 17.12
CA THR A 191 -34.40 4.72 16.61
C THR A 191 -35.83 4.27 16.30
N ILE A 192 -36.01 3.12 15.65
CA ILE A 192 -37.36 2.54 15.38
C ILE A 192 -38.11 2.32 16.67
N ASN A 193 -37.49 1.70 17.67
CA ASN A 193 -38.10 1.42 18.94
C ASN A 193 -38.55 2.70 19.70
N GLN A 194 -37.70 3.75 19.64
CA GLN A 194 -38.04 5.05 20.23
C GLN A 194 -39.20 5.74 19.50
N LEU A 195 -39.18 5.75 18.17
CA LEU A 195 -40.23 6.34 17.34
C LEU A 195 -41.59 5.65 17.56
N ASP A 196 -41.59 4.33 17.74
CA ASP A 196 -42.78 3.54 17.98
C ASP A 196 -43.31 3.75 19.41
N ALA A 197 -42.41 3.65 20.41
CA ALA A 197 -42.76 3.82 21.82
C ALA A 197 -43.37 5.20 22.16
N GLU A 198 -42.88 6.27 21.50
CA GLU A 198 -43.35 7.63 21.71
C GLU A 198 -44.47 8.05 20.74
N ASP A 199 -44.95 7.15 19.89
CA ASP A 199 -45.96 7.41 18.84
C ASP A 199 -45.60 8.65 17.96
N CYS A 200 -44.30 8.80 17.68
CA CYS A 200 -43.78 9.99 17.01
C CYS A 200 -44.24 10.12 15.55
N LEU A 201 -44.62 9.02 14.90
CA LEU A 201 -45.09 9.03 13.51
C LEU A 201 -46.34 9.91 13.29
N ARG A 202 -47.17 10.08 14.32
CA ARG A 202 -48.33 10.98 14.25
C ARG A 202 -47.95 12.45 14.05
N LYS A 203 -46.73 12.83 14.41
CA LYS A 203 -46.21 14.19 14.29
C LYS A 203 -45.52 14.46 12.97
N VAL A 204 -45.30 13.42 12.13
CA VAL A 204 -44.58 13.54 10.86
C VAL A 204 -45.55 14.01 9.77
N PRO A 205 -45.30 15.18 9.14
CA PRO A 205 -46.12 15.66 8.02
C PRO A 205 -46.07 14.69 6.84
N ASN A 206 -47.18 14.46 6.18
CA ASN A 206 -47.28 13.61 4.99
C ASN A 206 -46.73 12.18 5.17
N ILE A 207 -46.95 11.60 6.34
CA ILE A 207 -46.38 10.27 6.71
C ILE A 207 -46.61 9.18 5.66
N ALA A 208 -47.63 9.31 4.82
CA ALA A 208 -47.93 8.35 3.76
C ALA A 208 -46.82 8.20 2.69
N ILE A 209 -45.96 9.20 2.52
CA ILE A 209 -44.83 9.12 1.58
C ILE A 209 -43.77 8.13 2.05
N TYR A 210 -43.70 7.84 3.34
CA TYR A 210 -42.75 6.95 3.96
C TYR A 210 -43.12 5.46 3.88
N GLY A 211 -44.29 5.13 3.38
CA GLY A 211 -44.70 3.74 3.18
C GLY A 211 -46.19 3.51 3.41
N SER A 212 -46.67 2.34 3.00
CA SER A 212 -48.07 1.91 3.12
C SER A 212 -48.37 1.29 4.49
N THR A 213 -47.39 0.63 5.10
CA THR A 213 -47.51 -0.01 6.42
C THR A 213 -46.84 0.81 7.53
N GLN A 214 -47.22 0.56 8.78
CA GLN A 214 -46.57 1.19 9.93
C GLN A 214 -45.08 0.79 10.01
N GLU A 215 -44.76 -0.46 9.73
CA GLU A 215 -43.35 -0.94 9.75
C GLU A 215 -42.50 -0.25 8.68
N GLU A 216 -43.04 -0.10 7.46
CA GLU A 216 -42.36 0.65 6.39
C GLU A 216 -42.12 2.11 6.76
N ARG A 217 -43.12 2.76 7.35
CA ARG A 217 -43.01 4.15 7.77
C ARG A 217 -41.97 4.34 8.88
N LEU A 218 -42.00 3.49 9.92
CA LEU A 218 -41.02 3.49 11.00
C LEU A 218 -39.59 3.31 10.43
N PHE A 219 -39.41 2.33 9.55
CA PHE A 219 -38.12 2.06 8.92
C PHE A 219 -37.62 3.25 8.09
N ASN A 220 -38.44 3.78 7.20
CA ASN A 220 -38.05 4.86 6.32
C ASN A 220 -37.77 6.18 7.04
N VAL A 221 -38.59 6.53 8.06
CA VAL A 221 -38.33 7.71 8.89
C VAL A 221 -37.07 7.53 9.73
N ALA A 222 -36.85 6.35 10.31
CA ALA A 222 -35.64 6.07 11.07
C ALA A 222 -34.39 6.11 10.20
N MET A 223 -34.46 5.56 8.96
CA MET A 223 -33.36 5.62 8.00
C MET A 223 -33.00 7.06 7.62
N GLU A 224 -33.98 7.90 7.36
CA GLU A 224 -33.75 9.32 7.06
C GLU A 224 -33.06 10.02 8.22
N LEU A 225 -33.50 9.79 9.44
CA LEU A 225 -32.87 10.33 10.66
C LEU A 225 -31.43 9.81 10.85
N CYS A 226 -31.17 8.53 10.57
CA CYS A 226 -29.83 7.95 10.74
C CYS A 226 -28.82 8.38 9.65
N ILE A 227 -29.27 8.80 8.47
CA ILE A 227 -28.41 9.20 7.34
C ILE A 227 -28.17 10.71 7.34
N THR A 228 -29.08 11.52 7.87
CA THR A 228 -28.98 12.99 7.88
C THR A 228 -28.15 13.54 9.03
N TRP A 229 -27.65 12.71 9.91
CA TRP A 229 -26.70 13.02 10.98
C TRP A 229 -25.32 12.48 10.64
#